data_0dc89779ccdd16e3721aa1834ce2cadf
#
_entry.id   0dc89779ccdd16e3721aa1834ce2cadf
#
_cell.length_a   1.000
_cell.length_b   1.000
_cell.length_c   1.000
_cell.angle_alpha   90.00
_cell.angle_beta   90.00
_cell.angle_gamma   90.00
#
_symmetry.space_group_name_H-M   'P 1'
#
loop_
_entity.id
_entity.type
_entity.pdbx_description
1 polymer ?
#
loop_
_entity_poly.entity_id
_entity_poly.type
_entity_poly.pdbx_seq_one_letter_code
_entity_poly.pdbx_strand_id
1 'polypeptide(L)'
;MSASASGEVTPVEEELDRSKLQIAVLNGSGIAGAAKGTSSHLNSLGYDVSKVDNADDFDYTGVTINIKKGKSEYLPLIKKDLAENDSKVIITTKVDDTIDTDAEVIVGK
;
A
#
# COMPACT_ATOMS: atom_id res chain seq x y z
N MET A 1 -28.15 4.57 -5.91
CA MET A 1 -27.81 4.56 -5.97
C MET A 1 -27.41 4.69 -6.11
N SER A 2 -27.26 4.74 -6.24
CA SER A 2 -26.91 4.90 -6.33
C SER A 2 -26.48 5.10 -6.72
N ALA A 3 -26.58 5.28 -6.91
CA ALA A 3 -26.29 5.59 -7.23
C ALA A 3 -25.99 5.87 -7.57
N SER A 4 -26.12 6.04 -7.70
CA SER A 4 -25.96 6.35 -7.89
C SER A 4 -25.65 6.61 -8.27
N ALA A 5 -25.87 6.80 -8.54
CA ALA A 5 -25.62 7.04 -8.78
C ALA A 5 -25.18 7.30 -9.16
N SER A 6 -25.28 7.61 -9.35
CA SER A 6 -24.76 7.79 -9.41
C SER A 6 -24.12 7.65 -9.77
N GLY A 7 -23.95 7.63 -10.07
CA GLY A 7 -23.29 7.41 -10.29
C GLY A 7 -22.54 7.40 -10.64
N GLU A 8 -22.44 7.43 -10.73
CA GLU A 8 -21.78 7.51 -10.78
C GLU A 8 -20.77 7.14 -10.92
N VAL A 9 -20.60 7.36 -11.22
CA VAL A 9 -19.48 7.11 -11.30
C VAL A 9 -18.69 6.57 -10.89
N THR A 10 -18.41 6.08 -11.15
CA THR A 10 -17.74 5.09 -10.55
C THR A 10 -16.29 5.13 -10.45
N PRO A 11 -15.69 5.74 -9.54
CA PRO A 11 -14.27 5.50 -9.36
C PRO A 11 -14.06 4.00 -9.31
N VAL A 12 -13.22 3.49 -10.17
CA VAL A 12 -12.90 2.07 -10.22
C VAL A 12 -12.44 1.58 -8.85
N GLU A 13 -11.75 2.42 -8.12
CA GLU A 13 -11.25 2.08 -6.79
C GLU A 13 -12.35 1.73 -5.79
N GLU A 14 -13.58 2.17 -6.02
CA GLU A 14 -14.70 1.79 -5.18
C GLU A 14 -15.12 0.35 -5.39
N GLU A 15 -14.71 -0.24 -6.50
CA GLU A 15 -14.99 -1.64 -6.79
C GLU A 15 -13.93 -2.57 -6.22
N LEU A 16 -12.82 -2.02 -5.74
CA LEU A 16 -11.74 -2.81 -5.21
C LEU A 16 -11.94 -3.04 -3.71
N ASP A 17 -11.80 -4.27 -3.31
CA ASP A 17 -11.94 -4.66 -1.91
C ASP A 17 -10.55 -4.73 -1.28
N ARG A 18 -10.27 -3.80 -0.40
CA ARG A 18 -8.97 -3.72 0.28
C ARG A 18 -8.62 -5.00 1.02
N SER A 19 -9.62 -5.69 1.57
CA SER A 19 -9.39 -6.92 2.33
C SER A 19 -8.90 -8.08 1.46
N LYS A 20 -9.02 -7.95 0.15
CA LYS A 20 -8.55 -8.97 -0.79
C LYS A 20 -7.12 -8.73 -1.25
N LEU A 21 -6.50 -7.66 -0.80
CA LEU A 21 -5.11 -7.37 -1.11
C LEU A 21 -4.24 -7.67 0.11
N GLN A 22 -3.40 -8.68 -0.01
CA GLN A 22 -2.48 -9.06 1.05
C GLN A 22 -1.21 -8.24 0.93
N ILE A 23 -0.85 -7.52 1.98
CA ILE A 23 0.27 -6.57 1.98
C ILE A 23 1.32 -6.99 3.00
N ALA A 24 2.58 -6.93 2.61
CA ALA A 24 3.70 -6.95 3.52
C ALA A 24 4.21 -5.52 3.68
N VAL A 25 4.41 -5.08 4.91
CA VAL A 25 4.97 -3.76 5.20
C VAL A 25 6.38 -3.95 5.75
N LEU A 26 7.35 -3.37 5.09
CA LEU A 26 8.75 -3.53 5.43
C LEU A 26 9.36 -2.21 5.85
N ASN A 27 10.19 -2.25 6.89
CA ASN A 27 10.90 -1.07 7.37
C ASN A 27 12.24 -0.94 6.65
N GLY A 28 12.32 0.00 5.73
CA GLY A 28 13.55 0.34 5.02
C GLY A 28 14.17 1.64 5.50
N SER A 29 13.68 2.21 6.62
CA SER A 29 14.15 3.49 7.12
C SER A 29 15.23 3.35 8.19
N GLY A 30 15.31 2.20 8.83
CA GLY A 30 16.16 2.03 10.01
C GLY A 30 15.61 2.68 11.27
N ILE A 31 14.39 3.26 11.20
CA ILE A 31 13.76 3.92 12.34
C ILE A 31 12.77 2.93 12.98
N ALA A 32 12.97 2.67 14.28
CA ALA A 32 12.12 1.72 14.99
C ALA A 32 10.64 2.15 14.92
N GLY A 33 9.76 1.22 14.60
CA GLY A 33 8.33 1.46 14.56
C GLY A 33 7.80 2.08 13.28
N ALA A 34 8.64 2.43 12.31
CA ALA A 34 8.17 3.07 11.08
C ALA A 34 7.19 2.19 10.29
N ALA A 35 7.55 0.92 10.11
CA ALA A 35 6.67 -0.01 9.39
C ALA A 35 5.40 -0.30 10.18
N LYS A 36 5.50 -0.36 11.51
CA LYS A 36 4.34 -0.63 12.35
C LYS A 36 3.29 0.47 12.23
N GLY A 37 3.73 1.73 12.20
CA GLY A 37 2.81 2.86 12.03
C GLY A 37 2.06 2.78 10.71
N THR A 38 2.78 2.51 9.63
CA THR A 38 2.19 2.36 8.31
C THR A 38 1.26 1.17 8.25
N SER A 39 1.65 0.03 8.84
CA SER A 39 0.80 -1.16 8.83
C SER A 39 -0.49 -0.93 9.60
N SER A 40 -0.44 -0.21 10.71
CA SER A 40 -1.64 0.13 11.48
C SER A 40 -2.58 1.00 10.66
N HIS A 41 -2.04 1.97 9.92
CA HIS A 41 -2.85 2.81 9.04
C HIS A 41 -3.54 1.97 7.97
N LEU A 42 -2.80 1.09 7.30
CA LEU A 42 -3.36 0.24 6.24
C LEU A 42 -4.39 -0.74 6.80
N ASN A 43 -4.13 -1.33 7.96
CA ASN A 43 -5.11 -2.20 8.61
C ASN A 43 -6.41 -1.46 8.92
N SER A 44 -6.31 -0.21 9.37
CA SER A 44 -7.49 0.59 9.70
C SER A 44 -8.35 0.89 8.48
N LEU A 45 -7.76 0.85 7.29
CA LEU A 45 -8.46 1.06 6.03
C LEU A 45 -9.05 -0.24 5.46
N GLY A 46 -8.73 -1.39 6.06
CA GLY A 46 -9.29 -2.66 5.65
C GLY A 46 -8.37 -3.58 4.86
N TYR A 47 -7.12 -3.18 4.62
CA TYR A 47 -6.15 -4.05 3.95
C TYR A 47 -5.77 -5.24 4.83
N ASP A 48 -5.42 -6.35 4.19
CA ASP A 48 -4.90 -7.53 4.87
C ASP A 48 -3.38 -7.42 4.99
N VAL A 49 -2.92 -6.81 6.07
CA VAL A 49 -1.47 -6.70 6.32
C VAL A 49 -1.03 -7.99 7.00
N SER A 50 -0.43 -8.88 6.22
CA SER A 50 -0.07 -10.22 6.69
C SER A 50 1.33 -10.31 7.26
N LYS A 51 2.18 -9.29 7.01
CA LYS A 51 3.57 -9.33 7.43
C LYS A 51 4.07 -7.91 7.72
N VAL A 52 4.78 -7.76 8.82
CA VAL A 52 5.51 -6.53 9.15
C VAL A 52 6.91 -6.95 9.55
N ASP A 53 7.92 -6.48 8.83
CA ASP A 53 9.30 -6.91 9.04
C ASP A 53 10.26 -5.80 8.61
N ASN A 54 11.53 -6.06 8.68
CA ASN A 54 12.55 -5.16 8.15
C ASN A 54 12.77 -5.44 6.67
N ALA A 55 13.08 -4.39 5.91
CA ALA A 55 13.51 -4.56 4.52
C ALA A 55 14.92 -5.15 4.50
N ASP A 56 15.38 -5.49 3.29
CA ASP A 56 16.73 -5.99 3.09
C ASP A 56 17.81 -4.91 3.29
N ASP A 57 17.39 -3.64 3.33
CA ASP A 57 18.28 -2.49 3.42
C ASP A 57 17.56 -1.39 4.19
N PHE A 58 18.30 -0.46 4.77
CA PHE A 58 17.74 0.68 5.51
C PHE A 58 18.04 2.02 4.83
N ASP A 59 18.38 1.99 3.55
CA ASP A 59 18.68 3.19 2.78
C ASP A 59 17.53 3.65 1.88
N TYR A 60 16.36 3.08 2.06
CA TYR A 60 15.18 3.52 1.31
C TYR A 60 14.77 4.93 1.71
N THR A 61 14.30 5.70 0.74
CA THR A 61 13.73 7.03 0.97
C THR A 61 12.31 7.06 0.42
N GLY A 62 11.42 7.78 1.10
CA GLY A 62 10.01 7.80 0.73
C GLY A 62 9.37 6.43 0.95
N VAL A 63 8.40 6.09 0.12
CA VAL A 63 7.71 4.80 0.18
C VAL A 63 7.85 4.10 -1.17
N THR A 64 8.22 2.84 -1.15
CA THR A 64 8.30 2.02 -2.35
C THR A 64 7.19 0.97 -2.30
N ILE A 65 6.41 0.87 -3.37
CA ILE A 65 5.37 -0.13 -3.50
C ILE A 65 5.76 -1.10 -4.60
N ASN A 66 5.96 -2.36 -4.23
CA ASN A 66 6.12 -3.46 -5.19
C ASN A 66 4.80 -4.19 -5.21
N ILE A 67 4.29 -4.52 -6.39
CA ILE A 67 2.99 -5.16 -6.53
C ILE A 67 3.03 -6.19 -7.64
N LYS A 68 2.29 -7.28 -7.45
CA LYS A 68 2.17 -8.29 -8.49
C LYS A 68 1.36 -7.75 -9.66
N LYS A 69 1.71 -8.18 -10.86
CA LYS A 69 1.05 -7.71 -12.07
C LYS A 69 -0.46 -7.91 -12.01
N GLY A 70 -0.91 -9.06 -11.51
CA GLY A 70 -2.34 -9.36 -11.40
C GLY A 70 -3.10 -8.52 -10.40
N LYS A 71 -2.38 -7.73 -9.58
CA LYS A 71 -2.99 -6.84 -8.58
C LYS A 71 -2.66 -5.39 -8.83
N SER A 72 -2.07 -5.05 -9.97
CA SER A 72 -1.63 -3.69 -10.27
C SER A 72 -2.78 -2.67 -10.29
N GLU A 73 -4.00 -3.13 -10.44
CA GLU A 73 -5.18 -2.26 -10.37
C GLU A 73 -5.34 -1.58 -9.01
N TYR A 74 -4.72 -2.14 -7.97
CA TYR A 74 -4.75 -1.57 -6.62
C TYR A 74 -3.75 -0.42 -6.43
N LEU A 75 -2.82 -0.21 -7.37
CA LEU A 75 -1.78 0.82 -7.19
C LEU A 75 -2.35 2.21 -6.94
N PRO A 76 -3.32 2.72 -7.73
CA PRO A 76 -3.86 4.05 -7.45
C PRO A 76 -4.49 4.15 -6.06
N LEU A 77 -5.16 3.08 -5.63
CA LEU A 77 -5.81 3.04 -4.33
C LEU A 77 -4.79 3.08 -3.19
N ILE A 78 -3.74 2.26 -3.29
CA ILE A 78 -2.70 2.22 -2.27
C ILE A 78 -1.97 3.56 -2.20
N LYS A 79 -1.65 4.14 -3.35
CA LYS A 79 -0.97 5.46 -3.40
C LYS A 79 -1.81 6.53 -2.73
N LYS A 80 -3.11 6.55 -2.99
CA LYS A 80 -4.03 7.49 -2.38
C LYS A 80 -4.06 7.31 -0.87
N ASP A 81 -4.17 6.07 -0.41
CA ASP A 81 -4.28 5.76 1.01
C ASP A 81 -2.99 6.12 1.76
N LEU A 82 -1.84 5.89 1.16
CA LEU A 82 -0.56 6.27 1.77
C LEU A 82 -0.37 7.78 1.77
N ALA A 83 -0.83 8.47 0.73
CA ALA A 83 -0.76 9.92 0.67
C ALA A 83 -1.67 10.57 1.71
N GLU A 84 -2.75 9.93 2.11
CA GLU A 84 -3.60 10.42 3.19
C GLU A 84 -2.90 10.36 4.54
N ASN A 85 -2.03 9.35 4.73
CA ASN A 85 -1.25 9.23 5.94
C ASN A 85 -0.12 10.27 5.99
N ASP A 86 0.49 10.55 4.86
CA ASP A 86 1.56 11.54 4.73
C ASP A 86 1.49 12.17 3.33
N SER A 87 0.92 13.36 3.26
CA SER A 87 0.69 14.03 1.98
C SER A 87 1.97 14.46 1.27
N LYS A 88 3.08 14.46 1.98
CA LYS A 88 4.39 14.86 1.42
C LYS A 88 5.24 13.68 1.03
N VAL A 89 4.74 12.45 1.20
CA VAL A 89 5.53 11.26 0.90
C VAL A 89 5.75 11.13 -0.60
N ILE A 90 6.96 10.73 -0.96
CA ILE A 90 7.31 10.41 -2.35
C ILE A 90 7.11 8.91 -2.52
N ILE A 91 6.25 8.52 -3.44
CA ILE A 91 5.89 7.12 -3.64
C ILE A 91 6.45 6.63 -4.97
N THR A 92 7.26 5.57 -4.90
CA THR A 92 7.81 4.88 -6.06
C THR A 92 7.09 3.55 -6.20
N THR A 93 6.66 3.22 -7.41
CA THR A 93 5.92 1.98 -7.66
C THR A 93 6.66 1.09 -8.64
N LYS A 94 6.51 -0.22 -8.46
CA LYS A 94 7.15 -1.21 -9.33
C LYS A 94 6.29 -2.47 -9.36
N VAL A 95 6.16 -3.07 -10.54
CA VAL A 95 5.52 -4.37 -10.68
C VAL A 95 6.58 -5.45 -10.48
N ASP A 96 6.35 -6.35 -9.52
CA ASP A 96 7.31 -7.39 -9.16
C ASP A 96 6.55 -8.65 -8.74
N ASP A 97 6.57 -9.65 -9.60
CA ASP A 97 5.87 -10.91 -9.36
C ASP A 97 6.64 -11.87 -8.44
N THR A 98 7.85 -11.48 -8.01
CA THR A 98 8.68 -12.35 -7.16
C THR A 98 8.39 -12.16 -5.66
N ILE A 99 7.56 -11.19 -5.30
CA ILE A 99 7.20 -10.96 -3.89
C ILE A 99 6.23 -12.03 -3.39
N ASP A 100 6.23 -12.27 -2.09
CA ASP A 100 5.42 -13.33 -1.47
C ASP A 100 3.96 -12.95 -1.27
N THR A 101 3.68 -11.66 -1.16
CA THR A 101 2.33 -11.15 -0.95
C THR A 101 1.84 -10.50 -2.24
N ASP A 102 0.61 -10.03 -2.25
CA ASP A 102 0.07 -9.31 -3.42
C ASP A 102 0.78 -7.99 -3.63
N ALA A 103 1.11 -7.31 -2.54
CA ALA A 103 1.86 -6.05 -2.58
C ALA A 103 2.83 -5.98 -1.41
N GLU A 104 3.86 -5.16 -1.58
CA GLU A 104 4.88 -4.96 -0.57
C GLU A 104 5.12 -3.47 -0.46
N VAL A 105 4.95 -2.92 0.74
CA VAL A 105 5.14 -1.49 1.01
C VAL A 105 6.40 -1.33 1.84
N ILE A 106 7.41 -0.68 1.28
CA ILE A 106 8.68 -0.45 1.97
C ILE A 106 8.73 1.00 2.44
N VAL A 107 8.74 1.18 3.74
CA VAL A 107 8.74 2.49 4.38
C VAL A 107 10.17 2.99 4.49
N GLY A 108 10.49 4.11 3.85
CA GLY A 108 11.81 4.70 3.88
C GLY A 108 11.92 5.85 4.86
N LYS A 109 13.06 6.51 4.80
CA LYS A 109 13.35 7.68 5.64
C LYS A 109 12.58 8.90 5.19
#